data_55141159bdf574496f25363c0da7c035
#
_entry.id   55141159bdf574496f25363c0da7c035
#
_cell.length_a   1.000
_cell.length_b   1.000
_cell.length_c   1.000
_cell.angle_alpha   90.00
_cell.angle_beta   90.00
_cell.angle_gamma   90.00
#
_symmetry.space_group_name_H-M   'P 1'
#
loop_
_entity.id
_entity.type
_entity.pdbx_description
1 polymer ?
#
loop_
_entity_poly.entity_id
_entity_poly.type
_entity_poly.pdbx_seq_one_letter_code
_entity_poly.pdbx_strand_id
1 'polypeptide(L)'
;MKSDNVKKGMQQAPHRSLFNALGFTEEEMNKPMVGIVSSYNEIVPGHMNLDKIVNAVKLGVAEAGGVPVVFPAIAVCDGIAMGHIGMKYSLVTRDLIADSTECMALAHQFDALVMVPNCDKNVPGLLMAAARINVPTVFASGGPMLAGHVQGKKRSLSSMFEAVGSYAAGTMTEEEVKEYEEKVCPTCGSCSGMYTANSMNCLTEALGMGLRGNGTIPAVYSERIKLAKHAGMAVMEMYRKNIRPRDIMTKEAILNALTVDMALGCSTNSMLHLPAIAHEVGFDFDIAFANPISEKTPNLCHLAPAGPTYMEDLNEAGGVYAVMKELADIGLLHTECMTVTGKTVGENIADAVNKNPEVIRPVDHPYSKTGG
;
A
#
# COMPACT_ATOMS: atom_id res chain seq x y z
N MET A 1 -6.84 9.18 -26.02
CA MET A 1 -6.05 8.23 -25.23
C MET A 1 -4.57 8.57 -25.39
N LYS A 2 -3.78 8.49 -24.33
CA LYS A 2 -2.32 8.66 -24.42
C LYS A 2 -1.69 7.55 -25.28
N SER A 3 -2.22 6.34 -25.15
CA SER A 3 -1.83 5.18 -25.96
C SER A 3 -2.12 5.31 -27.46
N ASP A 4 -2.89 6.30 -27.89
CA ASP A 4 -3.07 6.56 -29.31
C ASP A 4 -1.74 6.93 -30.02
N ASN A 5 -0.78 7.48 -29.28
CA ASN A 5 0.57 7.76 -29.78
C ASN A 5 1.32 6.53 -30.31
N VAL A 6 0.95 5.34 -29.86
CA VAL A 6 1.56 4.05 -30.28
C VAL A 6 0.58 3.16 -31.02
N LYS A 7 -0.72 3.50 -31.08
CA LYS A 7 -1.76 2.66 -31.68
C LYS A 7 -2.37 3.22 -32.94
N LYS A 8 -2.47 4.56 -33.10
CA LYS A 8 -3.23 5.20 -34.19
C LYS A 8 -2.35 5.87 -35.23
N GLY A 9 -2.84 5.86 -36.47
CA GLY A 9 -2.18 6.45 -37.62
C GLY A 9 -1.31 5.47 -38.43
N MET A 10 -1.00 5.83 -39.68
CA MET A 10 -0.23 4.95 -40.57
C MET A 10 1.21 4.79 -40.09
N GLN A 11 1.82 5.84 -39.52
CA GLN A 11 3.19 5.81 -39.03
C GLN A 11 3.38 4.83 -37.84
N GLN A 12 2.30 4.51 -37.11
CA GLN A 12 2.29 3.53 -36.00
C GLN A 12 1.99 2.09 -36.45
N ALA A 13 1.92 1.82 -37.76
CA ALA A 13 1.77 0.44 -38.25
C ALA A 13 2.86 -0.52 -37.76
N PRO A 14 4.17 -0.13 -37.68
CA PRO A 14 5.19 -0.96 -37.04
C PRO A 14 4.90 -1.30 -35.59
N HIS A 15 4.42 -0.32 -34.80
CA HIS A 15 4.03 -0.54 -33.39
C HIS A 15 2.87 -1.52 -33.28
N ARG A 16 1.84 -1.37 -34.12
CA ARG A 16 0.68 -2.30 -34.13
C ARG A 16 1.09 -3.72 -34.51
N SER A 17 2.12 -3.90 -35.37
CA SER A 17 2.66 -5.23 -35.66
C SER A 17 3.23 -5.89 -34.40
N LEU A 18 3.85 -5.12 -33.49
CA LEU A 18 4.33 -5.61 -32.20
C LEU A 18 3.18 -5.94 -31.24
N PHE A 19 2.14 -5.10 -31.20
CA PHE A 19 0.93 -5.41 -30.43
C PHE A 19 0.22 -6.67 -30.96
N ASN A 20 0.18 -6.88 -32.27
CA ASN A 20 -0.32 -8.12 -32.85
C ASN A 20 0.50 -9.34 -32.43
N ALA A 21 1.83 -9.21 -32.32
CA ALA A 21 2.69 -10.28 -31.77
C ALA A 21 2.41 -10.61 -30.30
N LEU A 22 1.86 -9.65 -29.54
CA LEU A 22 1.37 -9.84 -28.16
C LEU A 22 -0.05 -10.42 -28.09
N GLY A 23 -0.71 -10.62 -29.24
CA GLY A 23 -2.07 -11.15 -29.31
C GLY A 23 -3.19 -10.12 -29.12
N PHE A 24 -2.90 -8.81 -29.25
CA PHE A 24 -3.95 -7.78 -29.18
C PHE A 24 -4.92 -7.92 -30.35
N THR A 25 -6.21 -7.85 -30.05
CA THR A 25 -7.28 -7.82 -31.06
C THR A 25 -7.51 -6.39 -31.57
N GLU A 26 -8.25 -6.25 -32.67
CA GLU A 26 -8.61 -4.95 -33.20
C GLU A 26 -9.47 -4.14 -32.22
N GLU A 27 -10.37 -4.81 -31.50
CA GLU A 27 -11.21 -4.21 -30.46
C GLU A 27 -10.38 -3.70 -29.28
N GLU A 28 -9.33 -4.43 -28.87
CA GLU A 28 -8.41 -4.02 -27.81
C GLU A 28 -7.57 -2.81 -28.21
N MET A 29 -7.15 -2.73 -29.47
CA MET A 29 -6.44 -1.56 -30.02
C MET A 29 -7.24 -0.26 -29.89
N ASN A 30 -8.56 -0.32 -29.82
CA ASN A 30 -9.44 0.83 -29.68
C ASN A 30 -9.80 1.18 -28.23
N LYS A 31 -9.32 0.41 -27.25
CA LYS A 31 -9.58 0.63 -25.83
C LYS A 31 -8.40 1.29 -25.11
N PRO A 32 -8.63 1.94 -23.94
CA PRO A 32 -7.55 2.43 -23.09
C PRO A 32 -6.62 1.31 -22.64
N MET A 33 -5.32 1.54 -22.71
CA MET A 33 -4.29 0.59 -22.27
C MET A 33 -3.90 0.89 -20.82
N VAL A 34 -4.16 -0.07 -19.93
CA VAL A 34 -3.92 0.04 -18.50
C VAL A 34 -2.70 -0.79 -18.11
N GLY A 35 -1.65 -0.14 -17.64
CA GLY A 35 -0.47 -0.82 -17.11
C GLY A 35 -0.76 -1.35 -15.69
N ILE A 36 -0.48 -2.64 -15.48
CA ILE A 36 -0.50 -3.22 -14.13
C ILE A 36 0.93 -3.45 -13.69
N VAL A 37 1.38 -2.65 -12.74
CA VAL A 37 2.75 -2.68 -12.23
C VAL A 37 2.82 -3.72 -11.12
N SER A 38 3.34 -4.90 -11.43
CA SER A 38 3.39 -6.03 -10.51
C SER A 38 4.77 -6.21 -9.92
N SER A 39 4.87 -6.23 -8.60
CA SER A 39 6.10 -6.58 -7.90
C SER A 39 6.16 -8.06 -7.47
N TYR A 40 5.38 -8.92 -8.14
CA TYR A 40 5.42 -10.37 -7.93
C TYR A 40 6.86 -10.91 -8.01
N ASN A 41 7.22 -11.72 -7.05
CA ASN A 41 8.42 -12.57 -7.04
C ASN A 41 8.25 -13.69 -6.00
N GLU A 42 9.12 -14.69 -6.03
CA GLU A 42 9.04 -15.87 -5.17
C GLU A 42 9.95 -15.80 -3.94
N ILE A 43 10.73 -14.72 -3.76
CA ILE A 43 11.67 -14.56 -2.64
C ILE A 43 11.10 -13.70 -1.51
N VAL A 44 10.16 -12.81 -1.80
CA VAL A 44 9.54 -11.91 -0.80
C VAL A 44 8.20 -12.50 -0.36
N PRO A 45 8.02 -12.92 0.90
CA PRO A 45 6.76 -13.50 1.37
C PRO A 45 5.52 -12.62 1.11
N GLY A 46 5.70 -11.30 1.18
CA GLY A 46 4.65 -10.32 0.88
C GLY A 46 4.27 -10.25 -0.60
N HIS A 47 5.05 -10.84 -1.51
CA HIS A 47 4.88 -10.72 -2.95
C HIS A 47 4.54 -12.02 -3.67
N MET A 48 4.71 -13.16 -3.01
CA MET A 48 4.53 -14.48 -3.61
C MET A 48 3.11 -14.78 -4.11
N ASN A 49 2.11 -14.02 -3.67
CA ASN A 49 0.70 -14.15 -4.08
C ASN A 49 0.21 -13.01 -4.98
N LEU A 50 1.08 -12.07 -5.37
CA LEU A 50 0.67 -10.91 -6.16
C LEU A 50 0.22 -11.26 -7.58
N ASP A 51 0.61 -12.42 -8.10
CA ASP A 51 0.07 -12.99 -9.34
C ASP A 51 -1.45 -13.12 -9.30
N LYS A 52 -2.02 -13.57 -8.17
CA LYS A 52 -3.46 -13.68 -7.95
C LYS A 52 -4.15 -12.32 -7.89
N ILE A 53 -3.51 -11.37 -7.21
CA ILE A 53 -4.00 -9.98 -7.15
C ILE A 53 -4.00 -9.35 -8.54
N VAL A 54 -2.90 -9.49 -9.30
CA VAL A 54 -2.77 -9.02 -10.68
C VAL A 54 -3.88 -9.60 -11.57
N ASN A 55 -4.13 -10.90 -11.49
CA ASN A 55 -5.20 -11.54 -12.26
C ASN A 55 -6.58 -10.99 -11.91
N ALA A 56 -6.85 -10.72 -10.63
CA ALA A 56 -8.10 -10.09 -10.19
C ALA A 56 -8.22 -8.65 -10.72
N VAL A 57 -7.15 -7.85 -10.66
CA VAL A 57 -7.10 -6.49 -11.23
C VAL A 57 -7.38 -6.52 -12.73
N LYS A 58 -6.74 -7.45 -13.47
CA LYS A 58 -6.98 -7.63 -14.92
C LYS A 58 -8.45 -7.84 -15.25
N LEU A 59 -9.14 -8.69 -14.48
CA LEU A 59 -10.58 -8.92 -14.66
C LEU A 59 -11.38 -7.63 -14.44
N GLY A 60 -11.08 -6.86 -13.39
CA GLY A 60 -11.74 -5.58 -13.12
C GLY A 60 -11.52 -4.54 -14.22
N VAL A 61 -10.29 -4.43 -14.74
CA VAL A 61 -9.96 -3.53 -15.86
C VAL A 61 -10.71 -3.94 -17.13
N ALA A 62 -10.69 -5.24 -17.48
CA ALA A 62 -11.35 -5.74 -18.68
C ALA A 62 -12.87 -5.58 -18.61
N GLU A 63 -13.48 -5.88 -17.46
CA GLU A 63 -14.93 -5.69 -17.22
C GLU A 63 -15.34 -4.22 -17.38
N ALA A 64 -14.48 -3.29 -16.94
CA ALA A 64 -14.72 -1.85 -17.05
C ALA A 64 -14.32 -1.27 -18.44
N GLY A 65 -13.91 -2.11 -19.41
CA GLY A 65 -13.66 -1.72 -20.81
C GLY A 65 -12.23 -1.23 -21.11
N GLY A 66 -11.24 -1.55 -20.26
CA GLY A 66 -9.82 -1.29 -20.52
C GLY A 66 -9.09 -2.54 -21.00
N VAL A 67 -7.86 -2.39 -21.48
CA VAL A 67 -6.94 -3.48 -21.83
C VAL A 67 -5.82 -3.54 -20.81
N PRO A 68 -5.77 -4.57 -19.95
CA PRO A 68 -4.76 -4.70 -18.91
C PRO A 68 -3.47 -5.30 -19.46
N VAL A 69 -2.35 -4.63 -19.23
CA VAL A 69 -1.01 -5.08 -19.62
C VAL A 69 -0.08 -5.07 -18.40
N VAL A 70 0.50 -6.22 -18.07
CA VAL A 70 1.36 -6.38 -16.89
C VAL A 70 2.80 -6.08 -17.23
N PHE A 71 3.50 -5.34 -16.35
CA PHE A 71 4.95 -5.23 -16.37
C PHE A 71 5.50 -5.22 -14.93
N PRO A 72 6.78 -5.63 -14.71
CA PRO A 72 7.29 -5.84 -13.38
C PRO A 72 7.83 -4.57 -12.72
N ALA A 73 7.73 -4.53 -11.39
CA ALA A 73 8.58 -3.75 -10.50
C ALA A 73 9.38 -4.71 -9.61
N ILE A 74 10.55 -4.29 -9.14
CA ILE A 74 11.35 -5.08 -8.19
C ILE A 74 10.88 -4.86 -6.75
N ALA A 75 11.30 -5.75 -5.85
CA ALA A 75 11.18 -5.59 -4.42
C ALA A 75 12.30 -6.35 -3.70
N VAL A 76 12.78 -5.78 -2.59
CA VAL A 76 13.68 -6.43 -1.64
C VAL A 76 12.89 -6.71 -0.36
N CYS A 77 13.08 -7.89 0.23
CA CYS A 77 12.53 -8.20 1.55
C CYS A 77 13.50 -7.68 2.62
N ASP A 78 13.11 -6.62 3.33
CA ASP A 78 13.92 -6.06 4.41
C ASP A 78 14.22 -7.09 5.51
N GLY A 79 13.24 -7.95 5.85
CA GLY A 79 13.44 -9.00 6.85
C GLY A 79 14.52 -10.03 6.47
N ILE A 80 14.59 -10.42 5.20
CA ILE A 80 15.64 -11.32 4.70
C ILE A 80 16.98 -10.59 4.54
N ALA A 81 16.97 -9.31 4.20
CA ALA A 81 18.17 -8.50 4.01
C ALA A 81 18.79 -8.01 5.32
N MET A 82 18.04 -8.05 6.42
CA MET A 82 18.44 -7.52 7.73
C MET A 82 19.63 -8.26 8.32
N GLY A 83 20.54 -7.52 9.00
CA GLY A 83 21.67 -8.08 9.71
C GLY A 83 22.91 -8.43 8.86
N HIS A 84 22.88 -8.21 7.56
CA HIS A 84 24.01 -8.43 6.67
C HIS A 84 24.14 -7.36 5.58
N ILE A 85 25.13 -7.48 4.68
CA ILE A 85 25.43 -6.50 3.63
C ILE A 85 24.21 -6.21 2.71
N GLY A 86 23.28 -7.15 2.57
CA GLY A 86 22.08 -7.02 1.75
C GLY A 86 21.20 -5.83 2.13
N MET A 87 21.18 -5.44 3.42
CA MET A 87 20.37 -4.32 3.90
C MET A 87 20.75 -2.97 3.26
N LYS A 88 21.97 -2.81 2.77
CA LYS A 88 22.40 -1.61 2.04
C LYS A 88 21.66 -1.40 0.72
N TYR A 89 21.06 -2.45 0.18
CA TYR A 89 20.31 -2.40 -1.08
C TYR A 89 18.81 -2.09 -0.87
N SER A 90 18.31 -2.15 0.37
CA SER A 90 16.88 -1.96 0.64
C SER A 90 16.41 -0.56 0.25
N LEU A 91 16.91 0.51 0.89
CA LEU A 91 16.41 1.88 0.64
C LEU A 91 16.69 2.35 -0.80
N VAL A 92 17.80 1.95 -1.38
CA VAL A 92 18.17 2.28 -2.78
C VAL A 92 17.11 1.81 -3.78
N THR A 93 16.43 0.69 -3.48
CA THR A 93 15.39 0.17 -4.40
C THR A 93 14.17 1.06 -4.49
N ARG A 94 13.88 1.93 -3.51
CA ARG A 94 12.75 2.87 -3.59
C ARG A 94 12.86 3.76 -4.84
N ASP A 95 14.02 4.38 -5.04
CA ASP A 95 14.25 5.27 -6.18
C ASP A 95 14.35 4.48 -7.50
N LEU A 96 15.03 3.32 -7.50
CA LEU A 96 15.10 2.43 -8.66
C LEU A 96 13.70 1.95 -9.10
N ILE A 97 12.81 1.66 -8.17
CA ILE A 97 11.43 1.27 -8.47
C ILE A 97 10.68 2.45 -9.12
N ALA A 98 10.84 3.64 -8.57
CA ALA A 98 10.23 4.84 -9.13
C ALA A 98 10.74 5.10 -10.55
N ASP A 99 12.05 5.12 -10.76
CA ASP A 99 12.70 5.40 -12.04
C ASP A 99 12.34 4.36 -13.11
N SER A 100 12.44 3.07 -12.79
CA SER A 100 12.15 2.00 -13.75
C SER A 100 10.67 1.96 -14.12
N THR A 101 9.77 2.20 -13.17
CA THR A 101 8.33 2.24 -13.42
C THR A 101 7.96 3.44 -14.30
N GLU A 102 8.56 4.60 -14.04
CA GLU A 102 8.39 5.80 -14.87
C GLU A 102 8.85 5.55 -16.30
N CYS A 103 10.06 4.98 -16.49
CA CYS A 103 10.59 4.63 -17.82
C CYS A 103 9.63 3.71 -18.58
N MET A 104 9.16 2.64 -17.95
CA MET A 104 8.24 1.68 -18.57
C MET A 104 6.92 2.33 -18.95
N ALA A 105 6.32 3.08 -18.03
CA ALA A 105 5.00 3.68 -18.25
C ALA A 105 5.02 4.76 -19.33
N LEU A 106 6.03 5.62 -19.34
CA LEU A 106 6.15 6.71 -20.32
C LEU A 106 6.57 6.19 -21.69
N ALA A 107 7.50 5.23 -21.78
CA ALA A 107 7.92 4.65 -23.06
C ALA A 107 6.76 3.95 -23.79
N HIS A 108 5.88 3.26 -23.08
CA HIS A 108 4.78 2.49 -23.66
C HIS A 108 3.44 3.24 -23.68
N GLN A 109 3.41 4.49 -23.20
CA GLN A 109 2.28 5.42 -23.32
C GLN A 109 0.97 4.89 -22.71
N PHE A 110 1.04 4.29 -21.51
CA PHE A 110 -0.17 3.83 -20.79
C PHE A 110 -1.15 4.97 -20.50
N ASP A 111 -2.43 4.69 -20.60
CA ASP A 111 -3.52 5.64 -20.33
C ASP A 111 -3.83 5.72 -18.83
N ALA A 112 -3.62 4.64 -18.11
CA ALA A 112 -3.83 4.53 -16.66
C ALA A 112 -2.96 3.41 -16.09
N LEU A 113 -2.80 3.38 -14.76
CA LEU A 113 -1.97 2.40 -14.05
C LEU A 113 -2.70 1.81 -12.84
N VAL A 114 -2.50 0.52 -12.59
CA VAL A 114 -2.77 -0.08 -11.28
C VAL A 114 -1.44 -0.55 -10.69
N MET A 115 -1.09 -0.02 -9.53
CA MET A 115 0.11 -0.40 -8.79
C MET A 115 -0.21 -1.56 -7.85
N VAL A 116 0.57 -2.63 -7.94
CA VAL A 116 0.39 -3.85 -7.12
C VAL A 116 1.65 -4.10 -6.28
N PRO A 117 1.87 -3.28 -5.24
CA PRO A 117 2.98 -3.43 -4.29
C PRO A 117 2.60 -4.28 -3.08
N ASN A 118 3.56 -4.50 -2.18
CA ASN A 118 3.25 -4.90 -0.81
C ASN A 118 4.37 -4.68 0.22
N CYS A 119 5.60 -4.32 -0.16
CA CYS A 119 6.75 -4.31 0.76
C CYS A 119 7.28 -2.89 1.04
N ASP A 120 8.21 -2.78 1.97
CA ASP A 120 8.68 -1.57 2.65
C ASP A 120 9.07 -0.43 1.72
N LYS A 121 9.89 -0.70 0.69
CA LYS A 121 10.39 0.32 -0.24
C LYS A 121 9.62 0.34 -1.55
N ASN A 122 8.90 -0.75 -1.82
CA ASN A 122 8.12 -0.92 -3.04
C ASN A 122 6.86 -0.02 -3.04
N VAL A 123 6.13 0.05 -1.92
CA VAL A 123 4.95 0.92 -1.81
C VAL A 123 5.32 2.40 -2.02
N PRO A 124 6.27 2.99 -1.27
CA PRO A 124 6.62 4.39 -1.48
C PRO A 124 7.26 4.65 -2.85
N GLY A 125 8.08 3.73 -3.39
CA GLY A 125 8.66 3.86 -4.73
C GLY A 125 7.59 3.96 -5.81
N LEU A 126 6.54 3.15 -5.73
CA LEU A 126 5.42 3.21 -6.67
C LEU A 126 4.53 4.45 -6.45
N LEU A 127 4.39 4.98 -5.22
CA LEU A 127 3.73 6.26 -4.99
C LEU A 127 4.50 7.43 -5.62
N MET A 128 5.84 7.43 -5.51
CA MET A 128 6.69 8.39 -6.22
C MET A 128 6.53 8.28 -7.73
N ALA A 129 6.56 7.06 -8.28
CA ALA A 129 6.33 6.83 -9.72
C ALA A 129 4.95 7.35 -10.16
N ALA A 130 3.89 7.08 -9.40
CA ALA A 130 2.54 7.55 -9.70
C ALA A 130 2.48 9.07 -9.78
N ALA A 131 3.16 9.77 -8.84
CA ALA A 131 3.26 11.23 -8.83
C ALA A 131 3.98 11.79 -10.06
N ARG A 132 5.09 11.16 -10.48
CA ARG A 132 5.89 11.58 -11.65
C ARG A 132 5.15 11.35 -12.95
N ILE A 133 4.62 10.15 -13.16
CA ILE A 133 3.91 9.74 -14.38
C ILE A 133 2.60 10.51 -14.55
N ASN A 134 1.89 10.74 -13.46
CA ASN A 134 0.66 11.51 -13.35
C ASN A 134 -0.42 11.15 -14.38
N VAL A 135 -0.64 9.85 -14.57
CA VAL A 135 -1.83 9.30 -15.26
C VAL A 135 -2.77 8.71 -14.21
N PRO A 136 -4.07 8.55 -14.47
CA PRO A 136 -5.01 7.92 -13.54
C PRO A 136 -4.43 6.64 -12.97
N THR A 137 -4.32 6.55 -11.64
CA THR A 137 -3.62 5.46 -10.96
C THR A 137 -4.35 5.07 -9.69
N VAL A 138 -4.47 3.75 -9.44
CA VAL A 138 -5.03 3.16 -8.23
C VAL A 138 -4.06 2.13 -7.67
N PHE A 139 -3.99 2.03 -6.33
CA PHE A 139 -3.19 1.02 -5.64
C PHE A 139 -4.04 -0.17 -5.21
N ALA A 140 -3.53 -1.37 -5.43
CA ALA A 140 -4.09 -2.64 -4.97
C ALA A 140 -2.99 -3.47 -4.32
N SER A 141 -2.72 -3.20 -3.05
CA SER A 141 -1.63 -3.87 -2.30
C SER A 141 -1.94 -5.35 -2.03
N GLY A 142 -0.90 -6.13 -1.78
CA GLY A 142 -1.02 -7.57 -1.52
C GLY A 142 -1.68 -7.94 -0.20
N GLY A 143 -1.66 -7.05 0.79
CA GLY A 143 -2.21 -7.23 2.13
C GLY A 143 -1.25 -7.86 3.13
N PRO A 144 -1.53 -7.72 4.44
CA PRO A 144 -0.73 -8.31 5.51
C PRO A 144 -0.93 -9.83 5.62
N MET A 145 0.10 -10.53 6.13
CA MET A 145 -0.06 -11.90 6.58
C MET A 145 -0.85 -11.97 7.88
N LEU A 146 -1.40 -13.13 8.20
CA LEU A 146 -1.98 -13.40 9.52
C LEU A 146 -0.88 -13.50 10.57
N ALA A 147 -1.21 -13.22 11.83
CA ALA A 147 -0.33 -13.51 12.94
C ALA A 147 -0.16 -15.04 13.12
N GLY A 148 1.05 -15.46 13.48
CA GLY A 148 1.34 -16.83 13.85
C GLY A 148 0.76 -17.19 15.22
N HIS A 149 0.67 -18.49 15.50
CA HIS A 149 0.23 -18.97 16.82
C HIS A 149 1.30 -19.90 17.40
N VAL A 150 1.92 -19.46 18.49
CA VAL A 150 2.91 -20.25 19.24
C VAL A 150 2.46 -20.32 20.68
N GLN A 151 2.39 -21.51 21.23
CA GLN A 151 1.97 -21.78 22.62
C GLN A 151 0.64 -21.07 23.00
N GLY A 152 -0.35 -21.09 22.08
CA GLY A 152 -1.67 -20.51 22.29
C GLY A 152 -1.74 -18.98 22.24
N LYS A 153 -0.66 -18.29 21.84
CA LYS A 153 -0.60 -16.83 21.72
C LYS A 153 -0.29 -16.40 20.30
N LYS A 154 -0.90 -15.29 19.86
CA LYS A 154 -0.52 -14.63 18.58
C LYS A 154 0.94 -14.18 18.65
N ARG A 155 1.69 -14.37 17.57
CA ARG A 155 3.10 -14.02 17.42
C ARG A 155 3.37 -13.48 16.02
N SER A 156 4.46 -12.76 15.85
CA SER A 156 4.91 -12.23 14.57
C SER A 156 6.43 -12.35 14.42
N LEU A 157 6.97 -11.86 13.33
CA LEU A 157 8.43 -11.85 13.10
C LEU A 157 9.20 -11.16 14.24
N SER A 158 8.64 -10.12 14.89
CA SER A 158 9.29 -9.50 16.07
C SER A 158 9.47 -10.48 17.21
N SER A 159 8.48 -11.35 17.43
CA SER A 159 8.59 -12.41 18.46
C SER A 159 9.71 -13.40 18.16
N MET A 160 10.10 -13.59 16.88
CA MET A 160 11.25 -14.40 16.51
C MET A 160 12.57 -13.76 16.96
N PHE A 161 12.71 -12.43 16.83
CA PHE A 161 13.89 -11.73 17.34
C PHE A 161 14.00 -11.84 18.87
N GLU A 162 12.86 -11.73 19.57
CA GLU A 162 12.78 -11.94 21.03
C GLU A 162 13.16 -13.38 21.42
N ALA A 163 12.71 -14.39 20.66
CA ALA A 163 13.05 -15.79 20.87
C ALA A 163 14.55 -16.05 20.71
N VAL A 164 15.18 -15.48 19.67
CA VAL A 164 16.64 -15.57 19.48
C VAL A 164 17.39 -14.91 20.64
N GLY A 165 16.93 -13.75 21.12
CA GLY A 165 17.48 -13.10 22.31
C GLY A 165 17.34 -13.94 23.57
N SER A 166 16.18 -14.58 23.77
CA SER A 166 15.91 -15.49 24.90
C SER A 166 16.78 -16.74 24.88
N TYR A 167 16.99 -17.31 23.69
CA TYR A 167 17.94 -18.42 23.50
C TYR A 167 19.37 -18.03 23.86
N ALA A 168 19.84 -16.87 23.36
CA ALA A 168 21.16 -16.36 23.72
C ALA A 168 21.34 -16.08 25.20
N ALA A 169 20.26 -15.71 25.90
CA ALA A 169 20.24 -15.53 27.36
C ALA A 169 20.08 -16.84 28.14
N GLY A 170 19.91 -18.00 27.49
CA GLY A 170 19.73 -19.31 28.13
C GLY A 170 18.35 -19.52 28.77
N THR A 171 17.35 -18.70 28.38
CA THR A 171 15.97 -18.77 28.91
C THR A 171 14.99 -19.48 27.98
N MET A 172 15.45 -19.91 26.81
CA MET A 172 14.68 -20.64 25.80
C MET A 172 15.55 -21.76 25.20
N THR A 173 14.96 -22.91 24.91
CA THR A 173 15.65 -24.03 24.27
C THR A 173 15.67 -23.88 22.75
N GLU A 174 16.53 -24.66 22.07
CA GLU A 174 16.60 -24.71 20.62
C GLU A 174 15.29 -25.22 20.00
N GLU A 175 14.65 -26.20 20.63
CA GLU A 175 13.35 -26.74 20.18
C GLU A 175 12.24 -25.70 20.26
N GLU A 176 12.22 -24.88 21.32
CA GLU A 176 11.26 -23.77 21.43
C GLU A 176 11.50 -22.70 20.37
N VAL A 177 12.77 -22.33 20.09
CA VAL A 177 13.11 -21.41 19.01
C VAL A 177 12.64 -21.94 17.66
N LYS A 178 12.84 -23.24 17.41
CA LYS A 178 12.39 -23.89 16.17
C LYS A 178 10.87 -23.87 16.02
N GLU A 179 10.11 -24.01 17.10
CA GLU A 179 8.66 -23.85 17.07
C GLU A 179 8.25 -22.44 16.64
N TYR A 180 8.95 -21.39 17.12
CA TYR A 180 8.75 -20.03 16.69
C TYR A 180 9.06 -19.84 15.19
N GLU A 181 10.23 -20.33 14.75
CA GLU A 181 10.70 -20.25 13.36
C GLU A 181 9.65 -20.82 12.38
N GLU A 182 9.03 -21.95 12.71
CA GLU A 182 8.05 -22.61 11.84
C GLU A 182 6.66 -21.94 11.85
N LYS A 183 6.29 -21.17 12.89
CA LYS A 183 4.90 -20.76 13.12
C LYS A 183 4.65 -19.26 13.11
N VAL A 184 5.65 -18.40 13.27
CA VAL A 184 5.42 -16.95 13.43
C VAL A 184 5.02 -16.24 12.12
N CYS A 185 5.34 -16.81 10.97
CA CYS A 185 4.98 -16.30 9.65
C CYS A 185 4.14 -17.33 8.86
N PRO A 186 2.85 -17.50 9.17
CA PRO A 186 2.09 -18.66 8.74
C PRO A 186 1.54 -18.57 7.32
N THR A 187 1.48 -17.36 6.71
CA THR A 187 0.85 -17.13 5.42
C THR A 187 1.69 -16.21 4.53
N CYS A 188 1.33 -16.12 3.25
CA CYS A 188 1.80 -15.02 2.41
C CYS A 188 1.24 -13.67 2.91
N GLY A 189 1.86 -12.59 2.48
CA GLY A 189 1.51 -11.22 2.86
C GLY A 189 2.71 -10.46 3.41
N SER A 190 2.55 -9.15 3.59
CA SER A 190 3.49 -8.32 4.35
C SER A 190 3.47 -8.72 5.83
N CYS A 191 4.29 -8.09 6.67
CA CYS A 191 4.31 -8.39 8.11
C CYS A 191 2.92 -8.34 8.74
N SER A 192 2.67 -9.15 9.79
CA SER A 192 1.38 -9.14 10.49
C SER A 192 1.18 -7.97 11.46
N GLY A 193 2.24 -7.21 11.78
CA GLY A 193 2.20 -6.00 12.63
C GLY A 193 2.33 -4.70 11.85
N MET A 194 2.36 -3.56 12.55
CA MET A 194 2.47 -2.21 11.99
C MET A 194 3.95 -1.87 11.72
N TYR A 195 4.58 -2.65 10.84
CA TYR A 195 5.91 -2.35 10.30
C TYR A 195 5.80 -1.48 9.06
N THR A 196 6.94 -1.15 8.44
CA THR A 196 7.00 -0.19 7.32
C THR A 196 6.08 -0.54 6.15
N ALA A 197 5.99 -1.81 5.76
CA ALA A 197 5.12 -2.26 4.67
C ALA A 197 3.65 -1.91 4.95
N ASN A 198 3.15 -2.29 6.12
CA ASN A 198 1.76 -2.03 6.51
C ASN A 198 1.51 -0.56 6.81
N SER A 199 2.47 0.15 7.41
CA SER A 199 2.42 1.60 7.58
C SER A 199 2.17 2.28 6.23
N MET A 200 3.01 2.01 5.23
CA MET A 200 2.87 2.63 3.91
C MET A 200 1.60 2.18 3.17
N ASN A 201 1.16 0.93 3.34
CA ASN A 201 -0.12 0.46 2.77
C ASN A 201 -1.33 1.16 3.41
N CYS A 202 -1.33 1.39 4.72
CA CYS A 202 -2.36 2.16 5.42
C CYS A 202 -2.30 3.65 5.02
N LEU A 203 -1.10 4.23 4.92
CA LEU A 203 -0.94 5.62 4.49
C LEU A 203 -1.32 5.83 3.01
N THR A 204 -1.16 4.82 2.16
CA THR A 204 -1.68 4.85 0.77
C THR A 204 -3.22 5.00 0.75
N GLU A 205 -3.91 4.34 1.69
CA GLU A 205 -5.35 4.48 1.88
C GLU A 205 -5.71 5.88 2.42
N ALA A 206 -4.98 6.36 3.42
CA ALA A 206 -5.18 7.70 4.00
C ALA A 206 -4.89 8.84 3.01
N LEU A 207 -3.90 8.67 2.12
CA LEU A 207 -3.60 9.57 0.99
C LEU A 207 -4.72 9.61 -0.05
N GLY A 208 -5.67 8.68 -0.01
CA GLY A 208 -6.71 8.55 -1.02
C GLY A 208 -6.31 7.78 -2.29
N MET A 209 -5.12 7.15 -2.32
CA MET A 209 -4.61 6.40 -3.49
C MET A 209 -5.00 4.91 -3.50
N GLY A 210 -5.52 4.40 -2.39
CA GLY A 210 -6.05 3.03 -2.25
C GLY A 210 -7.53 3.02 -1.86
N LEU A 211 -8.22 1.93 -2.19
CA LEU A 211 -9.59 1.70 -1.75
C LEU A 211 -9.63 1.28 -0.28
N ARG A 212 -10.80 1.42 0.37
CA ARG A 212 -11.04 0.99 1.75
C ARG A 212 -10.60 -0.46 1.97
N GLY A 213 -9.74 -0.67 2.95
CA GLY A 213 -9.17 -1.95 3.29
C GLY A 213 -7.88 -2.31 2.52
N ASN A 214 -7.36 -1.39 1.69
CA ASN A 214 -6.10 -1.60 0.99
C ASN A 214 -4.95 -1.93 1.95
N GLY A 215 -4.87 -1.23 3.08
CA GLY A 215 -3.82 -1.44 4.08
C GLY A 215 -4.06 -2.62 5.03
N THR A 216 -5.32 -3.05 5.22
CA THR A 216 -5.66 -3.90 6.38
C THR A 216 -6.22 -5.28 6.04
N ILE A 217 -6.94 -5.45 4.93
CA ILE A 217 -7.50 -6.77 4.56
C ILE A 217 -6.36 -7.77 4.41
N PRO A 218 -6.36 -8.90 5.17
CA PRO A 218 -5.32 -9.91 5.05
C PRO A 218 -5.17 -10.48 3.64
N ALA A 219 -3.93 -10.83 3.27
CA ALA A 219 -3.58 -11.32 1.94
C ALA A 219 -4.36 -12.57 1.51
N VAL A 220 -4.71 -13.41 2.49
CA VAL A 220 -5.39 -14.71 2.25
C VAL A 220 -6.91 -14.62 2.27
N TYR A 221 -7.50 -13.46 2.59
CA TYR A 221 -8.95 -13.29 2.63
C TYR A 221 -9.54 -13.08 1.23
N SER A 222 -10.73 -13.62 1.00
CA SER A 222 -11.46 -13.44 -0.27
C SER A 222 -11.76 -11.97 -0.60
N GLU A 223 -11.92 -11.14 0.44
CA GLU A 223 -12.10 -9.68 0.32
C GLU A 223 -10.92 -9.02 -0.39
N ARG A 224 -9.69 -9.54 -0.24
CA ARG A 224 -8.50 -9.02 -0.93
C ARG A 224 -8.65 -9.18 -2.46
N ILE A 225 -9.19 -10.30 -2.91
CA ILE A 225 -9.48 -10.54 -4.35
C ILE A 225 -10.61 -9.62 -4.85
N LYS A 226 -11.65 -9.41 -4.04
CA LYS A 226 -12.74 -8.47 -4.39
C LYS A 226 -12.20 -7.05 -4.51
N LEU A 227 -11.38 -6.60 -3.55
CA LEU A 227 -10.74 -5.28 -3.58
C LEU A 227 -9.89 -5.10 -4.82
N ALA A 228 -9.11 -6.11 -5.22
CA ALA A 228 -8.29 -6.07 -6.43
C ALA A 228 -9.12 -5.89 -7.71
N LYS A 229 -10.26 -6.58 -7.84
CA LYS A 229 -11.20 -6.37 -8.95
C LYS A 229 -11.76 -4.95 -8.93
N HIS A 230 -12.21 -4.47 -7.76
CA HIS A 230 -12.71 -3.10 -7.63
C HIS A 230 -11.64 -2.05 -7.95
N ALA A 231 -10.36 -2.28 -7.62
CA ALA A 231 -9.27 -1.39 -8.02
C ALA A 231 -9.12 -1.31 -9.54
N GLY A 232 -9.26 -2.44 -10.25
CA GLY A 232 -9.30 -2.47 -11.72
C GLY A 232 -10.48 -1.71 -12.31
N MET A 233 -11.65 -1.79 -11.70
CA MET A 233 -12.82 -0.99 -12.12
C MET A 233 -12.62 0.51 -11.80
N ALA A 234 -12.10 0.81 -10.60
CA ALA A 234 -11.89 2.17 -10.14
C ALA A 234 -10.91 2.95 -11.03
N VAL A 235 -9.81 2.32 -11.48
CA VAL A 235 -8.85 2.99 -12.37
C VAL A 235 -9.47 3.40 -13.70
N MET A 236 -10.43 2.62 -14.21
CA MET A 236 -11.16 2.96 -15.44
C MET A 236 -12.12 4.12 -15.20
N GLU A 237 -12.73 4.22 -14.02
CA GLU A 237 -13.55 5.38 -13.65
C GLU A 237 -12.69 6.64 -13.47
N MET A 238 -11.52 6.51 -12.84
CA MET A 238 -10.52 7.57 -12.74
C MET A 238 -10.09 8.07 -14.13
N TYR A 239 -9.86 7.13 -15.06
CA TYR A 239 -9.53 7.46 -16.44
C TYR A 239 -10.65 8.27 -17.12
N ARG A 240 -11.92 7.87 -16.99
CA ARG A 240 -13.06 8.58 -17.56
C ARG A 240 -13.23 9.99 -17.01
N LYS A 241 -13.00 10.15 -15.70
CA LYS A 241 -13.08 11.43 -14.99
C LYS A 241 -11.81 12.27 -15.11
N ASN A 242 -10.73 11.71 -15.68
CA ASN A 242 -9.41 12.32 -15.78
C ASN A 242 -8.85 12.78 -14.40
N ILE A 243 -9.14 12.02 -13.33
CA ILE A 243 -8.58 12.26 -12.01
C ILE A 243 -7.21 11.57 -11.93
N ARG A 244 -6.19 12.31 -11.55
CA ARG A 244 -4.78 11.89 -11.59
C ARG A 244 -4.14 11.91 -10.20
N PRO A 245 -3.00 11.25 -9.98
CA PRO A 245 -2.33 11.23 -8.69
C PRO A 245 -2.09 12.61 -8.07
N ARG A 246 -1.72 13.63 -8.86
CA ARG A 246 -1.49 14.99 -8.33
C ARG A 246 -2.76 15.74 -7.96
N ASP A 247 -3.92 15.29 -8.42
CA ASP A 247 -5.23 15.81 -7.98
C ASP A 247 -5.62 15.23 -6.61
N ILE A 248 -5.02 14.08 -6.23
CA ILE A 248 -5.30 13.35 -4.98
C ILE A 248 -4.21 13.62 -3.94
N MET A 249 -2.94 13.43 -4.31
CA MET A 249 -1.79 13.60 -3.41
C MET A 249 -1.44 15.08 -3.24
N THR A 250 -2.39 15.88 -2.76
CA THR A 250 -2.18 17.29 -2.42
C THR A 250 -1.44 17.42 -1.10
N LYS A 251 -1.05 18.64 -0.75
CA LYS A 251 -0.48 18.95 0.56
C LYS A 251 -1.39 18.49 1.70
N GLU A 252 -2.69 18.77 1.59
CA GLU A 252 -3.71 18.40 2.58
C GLU A 252 -3.84 16.88 2.72
N ALA A 253 -3.78 16.12 1.61
CA ALA A 253 -3.79 14.67 1.64
C ALA A 253 -2.53 14.09 2.31
N ILE A 254 -1.36 14.70 2.10
CA ILE A 254 -0.12 14.32 2.78
C ILE A 254 -0.22 14.61 4.29
N LEU A 255 -0.82 15.74 4.68
CA LEU A 255 -1.08 16.05 6.08
C LEU A 255 -2.08 15.07 6.71
N ASN A 256 -3.11 14.64 5.98
CA ASN A 256 -4.00 13.56 6.40
C ASN A 256 -3.24 12.27 6.66
N ALA A 257 -2.37 11.86 5.71
CA ALA A 257 -1.56 10.66 5.90
C ALA A 257 -0.67 10.77 7.14
N LEU A 258 -0.03 11.91 7.37
CA LEU A 258 0.80 12.14 8.54
C LEU A 258 -0.01 12.12 9.86
N THR A 259 -1.23 12.66 9.86
CA THR A 259 -2.14 12.58 11.01
C THR A 259 -2.55 11.13 11.30
N VAL A 260 -2.87 10.36 10.26
CA VAL A 260 -3.20 8.93 10.41
C VAL A 260 -1.97 8.12 10.86
N ASP A 261 -0.77 8.47 10.38
CA ASP A 261 0.51 7.89 10.80
C ASP A 261 0.69 7.98 12.33
N MET A 262 0.48 9.16 12.90
CA MET A 262 0.58 9.42 14.34
C MET A 262 -0.51 8.69 15.15
N ALA A 263 -1.72 8.60 14.62
CA ALA A 263 -2.83 7.92 15.30
C ALA A 263 -2.68 6.39 15.32
N LEU A 264 -2.13 5.81 14.26
CA LEU A 264 -1.86 4.38 14.15
C LEU A 264 -0.59 3.94 14.89
N GLY A 265 0.34 4.85 15.17
CA GLY A 265 1.68 4.51 15.65
C GLY A 265 2.46 3.75 14.58
N CYS A 266 2.58 4.34 13.39
CA CYS A 266 3.26 3.73 12.26
C CYS A 266 4.79 3.68 12.43
N SER A 267 5.46 2.98 11.51
CA SER A 267 6.92 2.90 11.46
C SER A 267 7.56 4.27 11.22
N THR A 268 8.65 4.58 11.91
CA THR A 268 9.45 5.79 11.68
C THR A 268 9.97 5.94 10.25
N ASN A 269 9.97 4.85 9.45
CA ASN A 269 10.29 4.92 8.01
C ASN A 269 9.30 5.79 7.22
N SER A 270 8.08 6.01 7.71
CA SER A 270 7.13 6.95 7.10
C SER A 270 7.73 8.36 7.00
N MET A 271 8.57 8.75 7.97
CA MET A 271 9.30 10.03 7.98
C MET A 271 10.43 10.12 6.94
N LEU A 272 10.79 9.01 6.30
CA LEU A 272 11.65 9.00 5.10
C LEU A 272 10.83 8.99 3.81
N HIS A 273 9.65 8.36 3.85
CA HIS A 273 8.89 8.08 2.64
C HIS A 273 7.87 9.17 2.32
N LEU A 274 7.16 9.71 3.31
CA LEU A 274 6.22 10.83 3.08
C LEU A 274 6.92 12.08 2.53
N PRO A 275 8.10 12.53 3.04
CA PRO A 275 8.83 13.63 2.43
C PRO A 275 9.26 13.35 0.98
N ALA A 276 9.69 12.11 0.67
CA ALA A 276 10.06 11.75 -0.71
C ALA A 276 8.86 11.79 -1.66
N ILE A 277 7.69 11.30 -1.22
CA ILE A 277 6.45 11.37 -1.99
C ILE A 277 5.99 12.82 -2.15
N ALA A 278 6.07 13.61 -1.08
CA ALA A 278 5.71 15.03 -1.09
C ALA A 278 6.56 15.83 -2.10
N HIS A 279 7.86 15.54 -2.15
CA HIS A 279 8.77 16.13 -3.12
C HIS A 279 8.31 15.89 -4.57
N GLU A 280 7.87 14.68 -4.90
CA GLU A 280 7.42 14.32 -6.24
C GLU A 280 6.14 15.06 -6.68
N VAL A 281 5.32 15.49 -5.73
CA VAL A 281 4.13 16.32 -6.01
C VAL A 281 4.40 17.82 -5.87
N GLY A 282 5.65 18.21 -5.57
CA GLY A 282 6.06 19.61 -5.48
C GLY A 282 5.73 20.27 -4.13
N PHE A 283 5.50 19.47 -3.09
CA PHE A 283 5.36 19.95 -1.72
C PHE A 283 6.69 19.79 -0.98
N ASP A 284 7.27 20.92 -0.58
CA ASP A 284 8.47 20.95 0.26
C ASP A 284 8.11 20.56 1.69
N PHE A 285 8.38 19.30 2.02
CA PHE A 285 8.06 18.69 3.31
C PHE A 285 9.28 18.75 4.24
N ASP A 286 9.31 19.72 5.14
CA ASP A 286 10.25 19.69 6.28
C ASP A 286 9.77 18.63 7.30
N ILE A 287 10.66 17.74 7.72
CA ILE A 287 10.37 16.73 8.75
C ILE A 287 9.86 17.35 10.05
N ALA A 288 10.22 18.62 10.34
CA ALA A 288 9.72 19.37 11.48
C ALA A 288 8.19 19.55 11.46
N PHE A 289 7.52 19.43 10.31
CA PHE A 289 6.04 19.43 10.24
C PHE A 289 5.39 18.29 11.03
N ALA A 290 6.12 17.19 11.25
CA ALA A 290 5.61 16.06 12.03
C ALA A 290 5.35 16.44 13.49
N ASN A 291 6.19 17.29 14.09
CA ASN A 291 6.09 17.62 15.50
C ASN A 291 4.74 18.24 15.91
N PRO A 292 4.28 19.36 15.31
CA PRO A 292 3.01 19.97 15.68
C PRO A 292 1.78 19.09 15.33
N ILE A 293 1.91 18.16 14.38
CA ILE A 293 0.85 17.19 14.06
C ILE A 293 0.83 16.12 15.14
N SER A 294 1.97 15.54 15.50
CA SER A 294 2.09 14.56 16.58
C SER A 294 1.55 15.12 17.92
N GLU A 295 1.87 16.38 18.26
CA GLU A 295 1.40 17.02 19.49
C GLU A 295 -0.14 17.14 19.59
N LYS A 296 -0.85 17.17 18.46
CA LYS A 296 -2.30 17.34 18.38
C LYS A 296 -3.05 16.07 18.11
N THR A 297 -2.37 15.05 17.60
CA THR A 297 -3.02 13.80 17.16
C THR A 297 -2.98 12.79 18.29
N PRO A 298 -4.13 12.26 18.75
CA PRO A 298 -4.14 11.19 19.74
C PRO A 298 -3.63 9.88 19.11
N ASN A 299 -2.86 9.09 19.87
CA ASN A 299 -2.51 7.74 19.49
C ASN A 299 -3.67 6.79 19.81
N LEU A 300 -4.24 6.16 18.80
CA LEU A 300 -5.46 5.37 18.90
C LEU A 300 -5.21 3.86 18.81
N CYS A 301 -4.03 3.43 18.33
CA CYS A 301 -3.75 2.02 18.10
C CYS A 301 -2.39 1.61 18.66
N HIS A 302 -2.33 0.43 19.25
CA HIS A 302 -1.10 -0.23 19.68
C HIS A 302 -0.99 -1.60 19.00
N LEU A 303 -0.56 -1.60 17.74
CA LEU A 303 -0.30 -2.84 17.02
C LEU A 303 1.11 -3.37 17.28
N ALA A 304 1.32 -4.66 17.12
CA ALA A 304 2.66 -5.24 17.18
C ALA A 304 3.64 -4.51 16.24
N PRO A 305 4.87 -4.18 16.68
CA PRO A 305 5.53 -4.57 17.90
C PRO A 305 5.20 -3.73 19.14
N ALA A 306 4.51 -2.59 19.00
CA ALA A 306 4.22 -1.67 20.11
C ALA A 306 3.14 -2.19 21.08
N GLY A 307 2.30 -3.14 20.64
CA GLY A 307 1.22 -3.71 21.44
C GLY A 307 0.83 -5.13 21.04
N PRO A 308 -0.24 -5.68 21.64
CA PRO A 308 -0.61 -7.08 21.47
C PRO A 308 -1.52 -7.35 20.26
N THR A 309 -1.97 -6.32 19.55
CA THR A 309 -2.90 -6.44 18.42
C THR A 309 -2.14 -6.50 17.09
N TYR A 310 -2.80 -7.04 16.05
CA TYR A 310 -2.21 -7.28 14.74
C TYR A 310 -3.05 -6.63 13.64
N MET A 311 -2.56 -6.66 12.40
CA MET A 311 -3.25 -6.06 11.26
C MET A 311 -4.64 -6.67 11.00
N GLU A 312 -4.80 -7.97 11.22
CA GLU A 312 -6.10 -8.63 11.13
C GLU A 312 -7.11 -8.08 12.16
N ASP A 313 -6.65 -7.79 13.38
CA ASP A 313 -7.49 -7.20 14.44
C ASP A 313 -7.90 -5.77 14.06
N LEU A 314 -6.98 -4.98 13.50
CA LEU A 314 -7.29 -3.65 12.98
C LEU A 314 -8.33 -3.71 11.84
N ASN A 315 -8.19 -4.66 10.92
CA ASN A 315 -9.15 -4.86 9.84
C ASN A 315 -10.56 -5.16 10.38
N GLU A 316 -10.67 -6.06 11.33
CA GLU A 316 -11.95 -6.43 11.97
C GLU A 316 -12.56 -5.28 12.77
N ALA A 317 -11.72 -4.44 13.39
CA ALA A 317 -12.13 -3.25 14.13
C ALA A 317 -12.69 -2.12 13.23
N GLY A 318 -12.49 -2.21 11.91
CA GLY A 318 -12.99 -1.23 10.93
C GLY A 318 -11.92 -0.62 10.04
N GLY A 319 -10.66 -1.00 10.25
CA GLY A 319 -9.52 -0.61 9.41
C GLY A 319 -9.15 0.87 9.50
N VAL A 320 -8.40 1.33 8.51
CA VAL A 320 -7.91 2.72 8.44
C VAL A 320 -9.06 3.72 8.41
N TYR A 321 -10.16 3.41 7.71
CA TYR A 321 -11.30 4.34 7.63
C TYR A 321 -11.99 4.55 8.98
N ALA A 322 -12.01 3.54 9.87
CA ALA A 322 -12.52 3.74 11.23
C ALA A 322 -11.63 4.70 12.04
N VAL A 323 -10.31 4.58 11.92
CA VAL A 323 -9.36 5.53 12.53
C VAL A 323 -9.53 6.93 11.93
N MET A 324 -9.64 7.03 10.61
CA MET A 324 -9.88 8.31 9.94
C MET A 324 -11.21 8.96 10.39
N LYS A 325 -12.24 8.17 10.61
CA LYS A 325 -13.53 8.69 11.11
C LYS A 325 -13.39 9.28 12.52
N GLU A 326 -12.73 8.58 13.44
CA GLU A 326 -12.42 9.10 14.78
C GLU A 326 -11.68 10.45 14.71
N LEU A 327 -10.69 10.57 13.85
CA LEU A 327 -9.90 11.80 13.67
C LEU A 327 -10.70 12.93 12.99
N ALA A 328 -11.54 12.59 12.01
CA ALA A 328 -12.38 13.56 11.31
C ALA A 328 -13.43 14.16 12.23
N ASP A 329 -14.00 13.38 13.14
CA ASP A 329 -15.03 13.84 14.07
C ASP A 329 -14.53 14.90 15.09
N ILE A 330 -13.20 14.96 15.28
CA ILE A 330 -12.57 16.00 16.08
C ILE A 330 -11.83 17.08 15.22
N GLY A 331 -12.08 17.06 13.90
CA GLY A 331 -11.59 18.10 12.99
C GLY A 331 -10.09 18.04 12.66
N LEU A 332 -9.45 16.88 12.79
CA LEU A 332 -8.03 16.70 12.51
C LEU A 332 -7.72 16.29 11.05
N LEU A 333 -8.74 16.03 10.23
CA LEU A 333 -8.55 15.65 8.82
C LEU A 333 -9.15 16.66 7.86
N HIS A 334 -8.49 16.82 6.73
CA HIS A 334 -8.98 17.51 5.54
C HIS A 334 -9.93 16.59 4.76
N THR A 335 -11.21 16.63 5.11
CA THR A 335 -12.22 15.70 4.59
C THR A 335 -12.64 16.00 3.15
N GLU A 336 -12.31 17.17 2.63
CA GLU A 336 -12.55 17.62 1.26
C GLU A 336 -11.59 17.00 0.23
N CYS A 337 -10.48 16.38 0.64
CA CYS A 337 -9.50 15.78 -0.25
C CYS A 337 -10.12 14.71 -1.15
N MET A 338 -9.79 14.77 -2.44
CA MET A 338 -10.21 13.80 -3.45
C MET A 338 -9.53 12.44 -3.26
N THR A 339 -10.19 11.37 -3.68
CA THR A 339 -9.65 10.01 -3.62
C THR A 339 -9.85 9.24 -4.93
N VAL A 340 -9.24 8.05 -5.03
CA VAL A 340 -9.38 7.13 -6.19
C VAL A 340 -10.81 6.58 -6.37
N THR A 341 -11.72 6.82 -5.45
CA THR A 341 -13.14 6.48 -5.64
C THR A 341 -13.88 7.54 -6.46
N GLY A 342 -13.26 8.68 -6.73
CA GLY A 342 -13.89 9.86 -7.33
C GLY A 342 -14.84 10.57 -6.37
N LYS A 343 -14.70 10.30 -5.07
CA LYS A 343 -15.38 10.95 -3.94
C LYS A 343 -14.34 11.53 -2.99
N THR A 344 -14.78 12.41 -2.10
CA THR A 344 -13.91 12.97 -1.06
C THR A 344 -13.62 11.97 0.06
N VAL A 345 -12.61 12.28 0.88
CA VAL A 345 -12.32 11.53 2.11
C VAL A 345 -13.55 11.48 3.00
N GLY A 346 -14.21 12.63 3.25
CA GLY A 346 -15.40 12.71 4.11
C GLY A 346 -16.54 11.81 3.62
N GLU A 347 -16.80 11.79 2.30
CA GLU A 347 -17.83 10.92 1.72
C GLU A 347 -17.48 9.43 1.88
N ASN A 348 -16.19 9.07 1.78
CA ASN A 348 -15.75 7.69 1.88
C ASN A 348 -15.77 7.15 3.30
N ILE A 349 -15.49 7.98 4.32
CA ILE A 349 -15.48 7.56 5.72
C ILE A 349 -16.83 7.77 6.44
N ALA A 350 -17.84 8.33 5.77
CA ALA A 350 -19.13 8.69 6.39
C ALA A 350 -19.82 7.50 7.08
N ASP A 351 -19.71 6.30 6.51
CA ASP A 351 -20.28 5.05 7.02
C ASP A 351 -19.29 4.20 7.81
N ALA A 352 -18.06 4.69 8.03
CA ALA A 352 -17.04 3.96 8.77
C ALA A 352 -17.41 3.93 10.27
N VAL A 353 -17.22 2.75 10.87
CA VAL A 353 -17.55 2.51 12.29
C VAL A 353 -16.39 1.81 12.96
N ASN A 354 -15.99 2.32 14.11
CA ASN A 354 -15.12 1.62 15.04
C ASN A 354 -15.89 0.49 15.72
N LYS A 355 -15.57 -0.76 15.35
CA LYS A 355 -16.28 -1.96 15.82
C LYS A 355 -15.64 -2.58 17.07
N ASN A 356 -14.42 -2.15 17.42
CA ASN A 356 -13.68 -2.69 18.56
C ASN A 356 -12.82 -1.60 19.24
N PRO A 357 -13.34 -0.96 20.31
CA PRO A 357 -12.63 0.08 21.05
C PRO A 357 -11.38 -0.40 21.79
N GLU A 358 -11.16 -1.70 21.90
CA GLU A 358 -9.93 -2.25 22.48
C GLU A 358 -8.77 -2.27 21.45
N VAL A 359 -9.09 -2.26 20.16
CA VAL A 359 -8.11 -2.23 19.07
C VAL A 359 -7.92 -0.80 18.55
N ILE A 360 -9.00 -0.09 18.29
CA ILE A 360 -9.00 1.32 17.92
C ILE A 360 -9.59 2.09 19.10
N ARG A 361 -8.77 2.71 19.92
CA ARG A 361 -9.25 3.53 21.04
C ARG A 361 -10.03 4.72 20.51
N PRO A 362 -11.18 5.05 21.12
CA PRO A 362 -11.89 6.28 20.77
C PRO A 362 -11.08 7.51 21.19
N VAL A 363 -11.31 8.63 20.51
CA VAL A 363 -10.54 9.87 20.71
C VAL A 363 -10.62 10.46 22.11
N ASP A 364 -11.65 10.15 22.88
CA ASP A 364 -11.82 10.56 24.28
C ASP A 364 -11.05 9.65 25.28
N HIS A 365 -10.63 8.46 24.86
CA HIS A 365 -9.87 7.49 25.65
C HIS A 365 -8.66 6.92 24.89
N PRO A 366 -7.78 7.75 24.31
CA PRO A 366 -6.63 7.30 23.52
C PRO A 366 -5.58 6.61 24.39
N TYR A 367 -4.66 5.86 23.77
CA TYR A 367 -3.45 5.36 24.45
C TYR A 367 -2.54 6.52 24.90
N SER A 368 -2.46 7.55 24.07
CA SER A 368 -1.77 8.82 24.38
C SER A 368 -2.55 9.96 23.76
N LYS A 369 -2.52 11.14 24.41
CA LYS A 369 -3.11 12.37 23.86
C LYS A 369 -2.30 12.96 22.73
N THR A 370 -1.06 12.54 22.58
CA THR A 370 -0.15 12.88 21.49
C THR A 370 0.17 11.66 20.67
N GLY A 371 0.62 11.83 19.43
CA GLY A 371 0.88 10.75 18.48
C GLY A 371 1.92 9.74 18.95
N GLY A 372 1.85 8.54 18.40
CA GLY A 372 2.79 7.44 18.62
C GLY A 372 4.07 7.57 17.83
#